data_d527132cb5897dd36c90716dada1a2d7
#
_entry.id   d527132cb5897dd36c90716dada1a2d7
#
_cell.length_a   1.000
_cell.length_b   1.000
_cell.length_c   1.000
_cell.angle_alpha   90.00
_cell.angle_beta   90.00
_cell.angle_gamma   90.00
#
_symmetry.space_group_name_H-M   'P 1'
#
loop_
_entity.id
_entity.type
_entity.pdbx_description
1 polymer ?
#
loop_
_entity_poly.entity_id
_entity_poly.type
_entity_poly.pdbx_seq_one_letter_code
_entity_poly.pdbx_strand_id
1 'polypeptide(L)'
;MMKRKTLQLLTGALLCQPLSAGELQAQEQDKERPNILFILSDDHTSQSWGIYGGILAPYVKNDNIKRLADEGCVLDNCFCTNSISAPSRATILTGAYSHLNGVRTLEDSFDRDQDNIAKQMQAGGYQTALFGKWHLKTQPSGFDTFSVFHDQGEYINPVFKTAENWKDDTEGRYGTEEKGFSTDLVTDKCIQWMEERNTDKPFMLCCHFKATHEPWDFPERMKHLYDDVTFPEPDTMMEFDTIASGRTFTGRQIENMGWRWEQASKGPWWCQYPELPFSTEGMDSISARKKIYQKMIKDYLRCGATIDDNIGRLLRGRKRIGKEYHRHLCIRPRILPGRTWIL
;
A
#
# COMPACT_ATOMS: atom_id res chain seq x y z
N MET A 1 -23.98 -85.93 -20.58
CA MET A 1 -23.04 -85.50 -21.63
C MET A 1 -22.95 -83.93 -21.57
N MET A 2 -21.97 -83.41 -20.87
CA MET A 2 -21.76 -81.95 -20.74
C MET A 2 -20.55 -81.58 -21.61
N LYS A 3 -20.74 -80.70 -22.59
CA LYS A 3 -19.68 -80.21 -23.47
C LYS A 3 -18.94 -79.07 -22.70
N ARG A 4 -17.64 -79.24 -22.46
CA ARG A 4 -16.74 -78.21 -21.97
C ARG A 4 -16.45 -77.18 -23.10
N LYS A 5 -16.71 -75.90 -22.87
CA LYS A 5 -16.27 -74.79 -23.68
C LYS A 5 -14.91 -74.34 -23.17
N THR A 6 -13.91 -74.41 -24.02
CA THR A 6 -12.55 -73.88 -23.77
C THR A 6 -12.54 -72.33 -23.93
N LEU A 7 -12.13 -71.66 -22.91
CA LEU A 7 -11.96 -70.18 -22.88
C LEU A 7 -10.50 -69.87 -23.30
N GLN A 8 -10.32 -69.26 -24.47
CA GLN A 8 -9.01 -68.75 -24.88
C GLN A 8 -8.76 -67.37 -24.23
N LEU A 9 -7.71 -67.28 -23.41
CA LEU A 9 -7.19 -66.03 -22.92
C LEU A 9 -6.32 -65.40 -24.00
N LEU A 10 -6.75 -64.24 -24.51
CA LEU A 10 -5.92 -63.33 -25.29
C LEU A 10 -5.07 -62.49 -24.31
N THR A 11 -3.79 -62.77 -24.22
CA THR A 11 -2.78 -61.93 -23.58
C THR A 11 -2.40 -60.80 -24.52
N GLY A 12 -3.01 -59.62 -24.30
CA GLY A 12 -2.56 -58.38 -24.92
C GLY A 12 -1.31 -57.86 -24.24
N ALA A 13 -0.17 -57.95 -24.87
CA ALA A 13 1.05 -57.28 -24.41
C ALA A 13 0.93 -55.79 -24.65
N LEU A 14 0.77 -55.01 -23.55
CA LEU A 14 0.89 -53.55 -23.57
C LEU A 14 2.37 -53.20 -23.74
N LEU A 15 2.76 -52.78 -24.93
CA LEU A 15 4.07 -52.20 -25.20
C LEU A 15 4.12 -50.81 -24.53
N CYS A 16 4.64 -50.75 -23.30
CA CYS A 16 5.12 -49.49 -22.71
C CYS A 16 6.40 -49.07 -23.43
N GLN A 17 6.31 -48.14 -24.36
CA GLN A 17 7.50 -47.45 -24.87
C GLN A 17 7.99 -46.52 -23.77
N PRO A 18 9.29 -46.57 -23.38
CA PRO A 18 9.84 -45.57 -22.48
C PRO A 18 9.92 -44.22 -23.21
N LEU A 19 9.14 -43.24 -22.77
CA LEU A 19 9.32 -41.88 -23.19
C LEU A 19 10.74 -41.44 -22.86
N SER A 20 11.51 -41.05 -23.88
CA SER A 20 12.88 -40.59 -23.69
C SER A 20 12.89 -39.30 -22.82
N ALA A 21 13.86 -39.20 -21.95
CA ALA A 21 14.04 -38.00 -21.08
C ALA A 21 14.13 -36.66 -21.85
N GLY A 22 14.40 -36.73 -23.16
CA GLY A 22 14.40 -35.59 -24.08
C GLY A 22 13.00 -35.05 -24.43
N GLU A 23 11.96 -35.90 -24.40
CA GLU A 23 10.58 -35.45 -24.71
C GLU A 23 9.88 -34.82 -23.51
N LEU A 24 10.34 -35.12 -22.31
CA LEU A 24 9.86 -34.45 -21.10
C LEU A 24 10.44 -33.00 -20.91
N GLN A 25 11.60 -32.69 -21.49
CA GLN A 25 12.19 -31.37 -21.48
C GLN A 25 11.60 -30.42 -22.53
N ALA A 26 10.93 -30.92 -23.56
CA ALA A 26 10.37 -30.10 -24.64
C ALA A 26 8.96 -29.49 -24.30
N GLN A 27 8.43 -29.75 -23.12
CA GLN A 27 7.14 -29.16 -22.65
C GLN A 27 7.26 -28.17 -21.52
N GLU A 28 8.43 -27.73 -21.10
CA GLU A 28 8.59 -26.42 -20.48
C GLU A 28 8.43 -25.36 -21.58
N GLN A 29 7.18 -25.14 -22.01
CA GLN A 29 6.84 -23.91 -22.68
C GLN A 29 7.36 -22.79 -21.80
N ASP A 30 8.18 -21.93 -22.36
CA ASP A 30 8.67 -20.69 -21.79
C ASP A 30 7.45 -19.86 -21.35
N LYS A 31 6.91 -20.18 -20.15
CA LYS A 31 5.83 -19.41 -19.58
C LYS A 31 6.41 -18.05 -19.32
N GLU A 32 6.01 -17.08 -20.14
CA GLU A 32 6.38 -15.69 -19.93
C GLU A 32 6.22 -15.33 -18.46
N ARG A 33 7.32 -14.96 -17.84
CA ARG A 33 7.35 -14.55 -16.44
C ARG A 33 6.66 -13.20 -16.32
N PRO A 34 5.59 -13.06 -15.48
CA PRO A 34 4.81 -11.82 -15.41
C PRO A 34 5.62 -10.67 -14.82
N ASN A 35 5.38 -9.48 -15.32
CA ASN A 35 5.81 -8.25 -14.65
C ASN A 35 4.93 -7.99 -13.43
N ILE A 36 5.53 -7.53 -12.33
CA ILE A 36 4.85 -7.29 -11.06
C ILE A 36 4.93 -5.80 -10.73
N LEU A 37 3.77 -5.16 -10.62
CA LEU A 37 3.64 -3.82 -10.04
C LEU A 37 2.93 -3.94 -8.69
N PHE A 38 3.68 -3.73 -7.61
CA PHE A 38 3.18 -3.75 -6.25
C PHE A 38 2.94 -2.33 -5.74
N ILE A 39 1.67 -1.96 -5.50
CA ILE A 39 1.28 -0.65 -5.00
C ILE A 39 0.87 -0.78 -3.53
N LEU A 40 1.45 0.05 -2.68
CA LEU A 40 1.18 0.08 -1.24
C LEU A 40 0.79 1.49 -0.81
N SER A 41 -0.38 1.65 -0.22
CA SER A 41 -0.79 2.86 0.50
C SER A 41 -0.54 2.70 2.00
N ASP A 42 -0.34 3.82 2.70
CA ASP A 42 -0.06 3.84 4.14
C ASP A 42 -1.26 4.35 4.92
N ASP A 43 -1.67 3.61 5.94
CA ASP A 43 -2.82 3.93 6.81
C ASP A 43 -4.16 4.11 6.05
N HIS A 44 -4.32 3.44 4.92
CA HIS A 44 -5.53 3.50 4.11
C HIS A 44 -6.52 2.39 4.54
N THR A 45 -7.61 2.77 5.20
CA THR A 45 -8.64 1.83 5.65
C THR A 45 -9.49 1.29 4.51
N SER A 46 -9.91 0.02 4.59
CA SER A 46 -10.81 -0.60 3.62
C SER A 46 -12.13 0.15 3.45
N GLN A 47 -12.64 0.76 4.51
CA GLN A 47 -13.89 1.53 4.50
C GLN A 47 -13.84 2.78 3.60
N SER A 48 -12.66 3.30 3.30
CA SER A 48 -12.46 4.44 2.41
C SER A 48 -12.08 4.07 0.97
N TRP A 49 -12.10 2.78 0.63
CA TRP A 49 -11.83 2.30 -0.73
C TRP A 49 -13.08 2.18 -1.61
N GLY A 50 -14.25 2.30 -1.05
CA GLY A 50 -15.53 2.15 -1.77
C GLY A 50 -15.83 0.74 -2.28
N ILE A 51 -14.84 0.01 -2.79
CA ILE A 51 -14.98 -1.36 -3.30
C ILE A 51 -15.36 -2.39 -2.23
N TYR A 52 -15.12 -2.07 -0.96
CA TYR A 52 -15.53 -2.90 0.18
C TYR A 52 -16.88 -2.51 0.78
N GLY A 53 -17.57 -1.53 0.18
CA GLY A 53 -18.86 -1.02 0.70
C GLY A 53 -18.66 -0.09 1.90
N GLY A 54 -19.67 -0.02 2.76
CA GLY A 54 -19.71 0.85 3.94
C GLY A 54 -20.32 2.22 3.66
N ILE A 55 -20.46 3.04 4.73
CA ILE A 55 -21.16 4.33 4.67
C ILE A 55 -20.47 5.36 3.76
N LEU A 56 -19.18 5.23 3.52
CA LEU A 56 -18.41 6.14 2.66
C LEU A 56 -18.41 5.73 1.19
N ALA A 57 -18.77 4.49 0.85
CA ALA A 57 -18.68 3.98 -0.51
C ALA A 57 -19.36 4.85 -1.59
N PRO A 58 -20.54 5.47 -1.34
CA PRO A 58 -21.19 6.32 -2.32
C PRO A 58 -20.43 7.63 -2.63
N TYR A 59 -19.48 8.02 -1.80
CA TYR A 59 -18.82 9.33 -1.85
C TYR A 59 -17.36 9.23 -2.33
N VAL A 60 -16.74 8.07 -2.20
CA VAL A 60 -15.30 7.93 -2.48
C VAL A 60 -14.99 8.03 -3.98
N LYS A 61 -14.00 8.84 -4.32
CA LYS A 61 -13.44 8.86 -5.66
C LYS A 61 -12.45 7.70 -5.82
N ASN A 62 -12.85 6.64 -6.50
CA ASN A 62 -12.09 5.39 -6.62
C ASN A 62 -12.24 4.69 -7.99
N ASP A 63 -12.41 5.44 -9.07
CA ASP A 63 -12.70 4.89 -10.41
C ASP A 63 -11.61 3.94 -10.90
N ASN A 64 -10.34 4.26 -10.65
CA ASN A 64 -9.22 3.45 -11.08
C ASN A 64 -9.01 2.23 -10.18
N ILE A 65 -9.25 2.36 -8.87
CA ILE A 65 -9.26 1.25 -7.91
C ILE A 65 -10.40 0.29 -8.25
N LYS A 66 -11.59 0.82 -8.54
CA LYS A 66 -12.75 0.02 -8.97
C LYS A 66 -12.43 -0.73 -10.26
N ARG A 67 -11.79 -0.08 -11.22
CA ARG A 67 -11.34 -0.76 -12.44
C ARG A 67 -10.41 -1.92 -12.15
N LEU A 68 -9.48 -1.79 -11.20
CA LEU A 68 -8.59 -2.88 -10.79
C LEU A 68 -9.38 -4.02 -10.15
N ALA A 69 -10.37 -3.71 -9.32
CA ALA A 69 -11.26 -4.70 -8.73
C ALA A 69 -12.08 -5.45 -9.79
N ASP A 70 -12.69 -4.72 -10.74
CA ASP A 70 -13.52 -5.28 -11.82
C ASP A 70 -12.70 -6.15 -12.80
N GLU A 71 -11.44 -5.79 -13.06
CA GLU A 71 -10.55 -6.52 -13.98
C GLU A 71 -9.70 -7.59 -13.29
N GLY A 72 -9.72 -7.64 -11.96
CA GLY A 72 -8.89 -8.50 -11.13
C GLY A 72 -9.67 -9.27 -10.07
N CYS A 73 -9.19 -9.20 -8.84
CA CYS A 73 -9.77 -9.89 -7.69
C CYS A 73 -9.68 -8.99 -6.46
N VAL A 74 -10.72 -8.99 -5.64
CA VAL A 74 -10.78 -8.30 -4.35
C VAL A 74 -10.62 -9.33 -3.24
N LEU A 75 -9.72 -9.06 -2.28
CA LEU A 75 -9.48 -9.94 -1.14
C LEU A 75 -10.24 -9.38 0.09
N ASP A 76 -11.41 -9.95 0.39
CA ASP A 76 -12.24 -9.53 1.50
C ASP A 76 -11.64 -9.85 2.88
N ASN A 77 -10.85 -10.91 2.95
CA ASN A 77 -10.26 -11.42 4.19
C ASN A 77 -8.73 -11.39 4.14
N CYS A 78 -8.16 -10.20 3.93
CA CYS A 78 -6.72 -9.99 3.99
C CYS A 78 -6.32 -9.33 5.30
N PHE A 79 -5.64 -10.08 6.17
CA PHE A 79 -5.29 -9.64 7.52
C PHE A 79 -3.84 -9.16 7.62
N CYS A 80 -3.65 -8.17 8.49
CA CYS A 80 -2.36 -7.64 8.84
C CYS A 80 -1.82 -8.36 10.09
N THR A 81 -0.61 -8.88 10.02
CA THR A 81 0.03 -9.56 11.15
C THR A 81 0.48 -8.60 12.25
N ASN A 82 0.90 -7.40 11.85
CA ASN A 82 1.24 -6.30 12.73
C ASN A 82 0.88 -5.00 12.01
N SER A 83 -0.01 -4.22 12.58
CA SER A 83 -0.63 -3.08 11.92
C SER A 83 0.06 -1.73 12.20
N ILE A 84 1.34 -1.75 12.55
CA ILE A 84 2.23 -0.59 12.62
C ILE A 84 3.12 -0.56 11.36
N SER A 85 3.49 0.64 10.87
CA SER A 85 4.14 0.84 9.58
C SER A 85 5.38 -0.03 9.33
N ALA A 86 6.44 0.13 10.13
CA ALA A 86 7.69 -0.59 9.93
C ALA A 86 7.53 -2.12 10.07
N PRO A 87 6.92 -2.66 11.15
CA PRO A 87 6.69 -4.10 11.27
C PRO A 87 5.88 -4.70 10.11
N SER A 88 4.88 -3.96 9.66
CA SER A 88 4.05 -4.35 8.53
C SER A 88 4.84 -4.45 7.23
N ARG A 89 5.70 -3.46 6.95
CA ARG A 89 6.54 -3.43 5.74
C ARG A 89 7.57 -4.53 5.77
N ALA A 90 8.21 -4.78 6.93
CA ALA A 90 9.12 -5.90 7.11
C ALA A 90 8.43 -7.25 6.85
N THR A 91 7.20 -7.44 7.37
CA THR A 91 6.43 -8.67 7.12
C THR A 91 6.08 -8.86 5.64
N ILE A 92 5.71 -7.77 4.93
CA ILE A 92 5.43 -7.83 3.49
C ILE A 92 6.66 -8.25 2.70
N LEU A 93 7.83 -7.72 3.07
CA LEU A 93 9.08 -8.01 2.37
C LEU A 93 9.58 -9.44 2.63
N THR A 94 9.48 -9.92 3.86
CA THR A 94 10.08 -11.19 4.27
C THR A 94 9.13 -12.37 4.24
N GLY A 95 7.80 -12.13 4.22
CA GLY A 95 6.80 -13.17 4.45
C GLY A 95 6.80 -13.73 5.87
N ALA A 96 7.59 -13.16 6.79
CA ALA A 96 7.79 -13.64 8.15
C ALA A 96 7.08 -12.74 9.17
N TYR A 97 6.59 -13.31 10.26
CA TYR A 97 6.03 -12.56 11.38
C TYR A 97 7.10 -11.67 12.04
N SER A 98 6.66 -10.57 12.68
CA SER A 98 7.55 -9.57 13.28
C SER A 98 8.57 -10.13 14.29
N HIS A 99 8.22 -11.18 15.03
CA HIS A 99 9.14 -11.83 15.96
C HIS A 99 10.21 -12.68 15.26
N LEU A 100 10.01 -13.05 13.99
CA LEU A 100 10.98 -13.77 13.17
C LEU A 100 11.86 -12.83 12.34
N ASN A 101 11.25 -11.76 11.76
CA ASN A 101 11.97 -10.80 10.94
C ASN A 101 12.69 -9.70 11.76
N GLY A 102 12.49 -9.66 13.08
CA GLY A 102 13.15 -8.74 14.00
C GLY A 102 12.54 -7.35 14.12
N VAL A 103 11.63 -6.95 13.23
CA VAL A 103 10.99 -5.62 13.25
C VAL A 103 9.64 -5.70 13.95
N ARG A 104 9.59 -5.38 15.23
CA ARG A 104 8.42 -5.49 16.11
C ARG A 104 7.76 -4.16 16.40
N THR A 105 8.56 -3.09 16.37
CA THR A 105 8.16 -1.72 16.70
C THR A 105 8.65 -0.73 15.63
N LEU A 106 8.36 0.55 15.80
CA LEU A 106 8.90 1.61 14.94
C LEU A 106 10.40 1.88 15.23
N GLU A 107 10.90 1.41 16.37
CA GLU A 107 12.29 1.62 16.79
C GLU A 107 13.24 0.56 16.23
N ASP A 108 12.72 -0.60 15.85
CA ASP A 108 13.53 -1.67 15.30
C ASP A 108 13.98 -1.36 13.87
N SER A 109 15.22 -1.68 13.55
CA SER A 109 15.80 -1.57 12.22
C SER A 109 15.65 -2.88 11.47
N PHE A 110 15.41 -2.81 10.17
CA PHE A 110 15.34 -3.99 9.31
C PHE A 110 16.74 -4.53 9.06
N ASP A 111 16.95 -5.82 9.34
CA ASP A 111 18.19 -6.50 8.96
C ASP A 111 18.20 -6.67 7.43
N ARG A 112 19.05 -5.90 6.75
CA ARG A 112 19.16 -5.91 5.29
C ARG A 112 19.80 -7.19 4.73
N ASP A 113 20.45 -7.99 5.57
CA ASP A 113 21.11 -9.22 5.13
C ASP A 113 20.14 -10.40 5.10
N GLN A 114 19.02 -10.33 5.83
CA GLN A 114 18.00 -11.37 5.78
C GLN A 114 17.38 -11.48 4.39
N ASP A 115 16.82 -12.66 4.11
CA ASP A 115 16.12 -12.90 2.85
C ASP A 115 14.83 -12.08 2.73
N ASN A 116 14.52 -11.69 1.51
CA ASN A 116 13.31 -10.93 1.22
C ASN A 116 12.88 -11.12 -0.25
N ILE A 117 11.63 -10.76 -0.55
CA ILE A 117 11.06 -10.98 -1.87
C ILE A 117 11.85 -10.31 -2.99
N ALA A 118 12.44 -9.13 -2.76
CA ALA A 118 13.21 -8.44 -3.79
C ALA A 118 14.48 -9.21 -4.15
N LYS A 119 15.21 -9.75 -3.16
CA LYS A 119 16.36 -10.62 -3.39
C LYS A 119 15.98 -11.89 -4.16
N GLN A 120 14.85 -12.51 -3.81
CA GLN A 120 14.33 -13.70 -4.51
C GLN A 120 13.96 -13.38 -5.95
N MET A 121 13.35 -12.23 -6.20
CA MET A 121 13.02 -11.79 -7.55
C MET A 121 14.28 -11.51 -8.38
N GLN A 122 15.30 -10.87 -7.81
CA GLN A 122 16.60 -10.71 -8.47
C GLN A 122 17.24 -12.06 -8.81
N ALA A 123 17.26 -13.00 -7.86
CA ALA A 123 17.76 -14.37 -8.10
C ALA A 123 16.98 -15.08 -9.21
N GLY A 124 15.67 -14.78 -9.36
CA GLY A 124 14.82 -15.23 -10.44
C GLY A 124 15.02 -14.47 -11.76
N GLY A 125 15.97 -13.54 -11.85
CA GLY A 125 16.30 -12.78 -13.06
C GLY A 125 15.38 -11.59 -13.35
N TYR A 126 14.62 -11.13 -12.36
CA TYR A 126 13.82 -9.90 -12.45
C TYR A 126 14.68 -8.66 -12.22
N GLN A 127 14.33 -7.57 -12.89
CA GLN A 127 14.74 -6.24 -12.48
C GLN A 127 13.86 -5.79 -11.31
N THR A 128 14.44 -5.15 -10.30
CA THR A 128 13.72 -4.77 -9.09
C THR A 128 13.86 -3.28 -8.80
N ALA A 129 12.75 -2.61 -8.53
CA ALA A 129 12.77 -1.20 -8.16
C ALA A 129 11.80 -0.88 -7.03
N LEU A 130 12.12 0.16 -6.25
CA LEU A 130 11.32 0.65 -5.13
C LEU A 130 11.29 2.17 -5.10
N PHE A 131 10.10 2.76 -5.15
CA PHE A 131 9.90 4.20 -5.04
C PHE A 131 8.90 4.54 -3.94
N GLY A 132 9.23 5.59 -3.14
CA GLY A 132 8.37 6.15 -2.11
C GLY A 132 8.70 5.69 -0.69
N LYS A 133 7.70 5.36 0.12
CA LYS A 133 7.89 5.10 1.56
C LYS A 133 8.56 3.75 1.83
N TRP A 134 9.75 3.79 2.42
CA TRP A 134 10.50 2.63 2.94
C TRP A 134 10.25 2.40 4.42
N HIS A 135 10.62 3.36 5.26
CA HIS A 135 10.39 3.40 6.70
C HIS A 135 10.92 2.17 7.48
N LEU A 136 12.06 1.63 7.06
CA LEU A 136 12.72 0.47 7.69
C LEU A 136 14.13 0.79 8.20
N LYS A 137 14.50 2.08 8.27
CA LYS A 137 15.75 2.65 8.79
C LYS A 137 17.00 2.30 8.01
N THR A 138 17.25 1.05 7.67
CA THR A 138 18.39 0.60 6.88
C THR A 138 18.17 0.80 5.37
N GLN A 139 19.26 0.82 4.61
CA GLN A 139 19.19 0.91 3.15
C GLN A 139 18.38 -0.25 2.54
N PRO A 140 17.49 0.00 1.58
CA PRO A 140 16.79 -1.06 0.85
C PRO A 140 17.75 -2.09 0.26
N SER A 141 17.45 -3.39 0.45
CA SER A 141 18.23 -4.50 -0.08
C SER A 141 17.42 -5.36 -1.05
N GLY A 142 18.06 -5.87 -2.11
CA GLY A 142 17.42 -6.65 -3.16
C GLY A 142 16.72 -5.81 -4.23
N PHE A 143 16.93 -4.48 -4.24
CA PHE A 143 16.45 -3.58 -5.28
C PHE A 143 17.61 -3.05 -6.11
N ASP A 144 17.54 -3.19 -7.44
CA ASP A 144 18.52 -2.64 -8.38
C ASP A 144 18.49 -1.11 -8.37
N THR A 145 17.28 -0.56 -8.21
CA THR A 145 17.05 0.89 -8.16
C THR A 145 16.09 1.23 -7.05
N PHE A 146 16.39 2.26 -6.29
CA PHE A 146 15.43 2.81 -5.34
C PHE A 146 15.56 4.33 -5.18
N SER A 147 14.43 4.97 -4.88
CA SER A 147 14.36 6.35 -4.42
C SER A 147 13.26 6.44 -3.37
N VAL A 148 13.69 6.49 -2.10
CA VAL A 148 12.79 6.34 -0.95
C VAL A 148 12.77 7.57 -0.08
N PHE A 149 11.65 7.84 0.57
CA PHE A 149 11.53 8.97 1.48
C PHE A 149 12.50 8.86 2.66
N HIS A 150 12.98 10.03 3.09
CA HIS A 150 13.56 10.16 4.41
C HIS A 150 12.47 9.92 5.46
N ASP A 151 12.70 8.97 6.37
CA ASP A 151 11.80 8.57 7.45
C ASP A 151 10.33 8.36 6.99
N GLN A 152 9.38 9.09 7.57
CA GLN A 152 7.95 9.05 7.23
C GLN A 152 7.62 9.71 5.89
N GLY A 153 8.52 10.55 5.38
CA GLY A 153 8.30 11.38 4.21
C GLY A 153 7.36 12.57 4.48
N GLU A 154 7.50 13.57 3.65
CA GLU A 154 6.62 14.73 3.60
C GLU A 154 5.66 14.61 2.42
N TYR A 155 4.49 15.26 2.50
CA TYR A 155 3.57 15.34 1.36
C TYR A 155 4.04 16.35 0.31
N ILE A 156 4.52 17.51 0.78
CA ILE A 156 4.99 18.59 -0.06
C ILE A 156 6.52 18.62 -0.03
N ASN A 157 7.13 18.67 -1.18
CA ASN A 157 8.59 18.74 -1.37
C ASN A 157 9.35 17.69 -0.55
N PRO A 158 9.04 16.38 -0.74
CA PRO A 158 9.67 15.32 0.02
C PRO A 158 11.17 15.21 -0.26
N VAL A 159 11.90 14.71 0.73
CA VAL A 159 13.31 14.36 0.59
C VAL A 159 13.45 12.89 0.23
N PHE A 160 14.19 12.62 -0.84
CA PHE A 160 14.45 11.27 -1.31
C PHE A 160 15.88 10.82 -1.03
N LYS A 161 16.01 9.57 -0.61
CA LYS A 161 17.29 8.85 -0.47
C LYS A 161 17.41 7.79 -1.58
N THR A 162 18.58 7.77 -2.20
CA THR A 162 18.97 6.81 -3.25
C THR A 162 20.22 6.07 -2.82
N ALA A 163 20.69 5.11 -3.62
CA ALA A 163 21.93 4.40 -3.34
C ALA A 163 23.14 5.35 -3.29
N GLU A 164 23.16 6.38 -4.11
CA GLU A 164 24.26 7.33 -4.24
C GLU A 164 24.37 8.30 -3.05
N ASN A 165 23.22 8.67 -2.47
CA ASN A 165 23.19 9.62 -1.35
C ASN A 165 22.88 8.97 0.00
N TRP A 166 22.75 7.65 0.06
CA TRP A 166 22.51 6.93 1.31
C TRP A 166 23.66 7.11 2.30
N LYS A 167 23.31 7.33 3.55
CA LYS A 167 24.24 7.37 4.67
C LYS A 167 23.69 6.51 5.77
N ASP A 168 24.51 5.55 6.25
CA ASP A 168 24.17 4.76 7.41
C ASP A 168 24.38 5.59 8.69
N ASP A 169 23.57 5.31 9.70
CA ASP A 169 23.66 5.86 11.06
C ASP A 169 23.72 7.40 11.16
N THR A 170 23.11 8.11 10.21
CA THR A 170 23.06 9.56 10.28
C THR A 170 21.77 10.02 10.94
N GLU A 171 21.92 10.78 12.01
CA GLU A 171 20.84 11.58 12.57
C GLU A 171 20.53 12.76 11.64
N GLY A 172 19.25 13.15 11.62
CA GLY A 172 18.80 14.30 10.88
C GLY A 172 18.33 14.02 9.46
N ARG A 173 17.78 15.04 8.84
CA ARG A 173 17.18 15.01 7.51
C ARG A 173 18.28 15.13 6.45
N TYR A 174 18.45 14.08 5.64
CA TYR A 174 19.38 14.08 4.51
C TYR A 174 18.77 13.40 3.29
N GLY A 175 19.30 13.68 2.13
CA GLY A 175 18.82 13.22 0.83
C GLY A 175 18.67 14.40 -0.13
N THR A 176 17.92 14.21 -1.21
CA THR A 176 17.62 15.24 -2.20
C THR A 176 16.15 15.66 -2.08
N GLU A 177 15.91 16.93 -1.80
CA GLU A 177 14.55 17.48 -1.82
C GLU A 177 14.08 17.63 -3.27
N GLU A 178 12.87 17.16 -3.55
CA GLU A 178 12.23 17.32 -4.86
C GLU A 178 10.93 18.09 -4.70
N LYS A 179 10.75 19.12 -5.53
CA LYS A 179 9.56 19.96 -5.47
C LYS A 179 8.36 19.28 -6.09
N GLY A 180 7.25 19.27 -5.36
CA GLY A 180 5.99 18.69 -5.80
C GLY A 180 5.27 17.93 -4.68
N PHE A 181 4.20 17.26 -5.08
CA PHE A 181 3.40 16.43 -4.18
C PHE A 181 3.90 14.98 -4.21
N SER A 182 4.14 14.40 -3.04
CA SER A 182 4.85 13.11 -2.89
C SER A 182 4.22 11.95 -3.67
N THR A 183 2.88 11.85 -3.68
CA THR A 183 2.18 10.77 -4.41
C THR A 183 2.39 10.90 -5.92
N ASP A 184 2.42 12.13 -6.45
CA ASP A 184 2.69 12.41 -7.86
C ASP A 184 4.14 12.08 -8.22
N LEU A 185 5.10 12.57 -7.42
CA LEU A 185 6.54 12.34 -7.63
C LEU A 185 6.90 10.85 -7.61
N VAL A 186 6.34 10.09 -6.66
CA VAL A 186 6.55 8.63 -6.62
C VAL A 186 6.01 7.96 -7.89
N THR A 187 4.86 8.40 -8.36
CA THR A 187 4.25 7.90 -9.60
C THR A 187 5.09 8.24 -10.82
N ASP A 188 5.61 9.48 -10.90
CA ASP A 188 6.49 9.91 -11.98
C ASP A 188 7.75 9.03 -12.06
N LYS A 189 8.40 8.79 -10.91
CA LYS A 189 9.57 7.90 -10.82
C LYS A 189 9.24 6.47 -11.27
N CYS A 190 8.09 5.94 -10.87
CA CYS A 190 7.63 4.61 -11.31
C CYS A 190 7.44 4.56 -12.83
N ILE A 191 6.78 5.56 -13.42
CA ILE A 191 6.53 5.64 -14.86
C ILE A 191 7.84 5.78 -15.62
N GLN A 192 8.70 6.71 -15.20
CA GLN A 192 10.01 6.92 -15.82
C GLN A 192 10.83 5.63 -15.79
N TRP A 193 10.94 4.98 -14.65
CA TRP A 193 11.68 3.73 -14.53
C TRP A 193 11.11 2.64 -15.44
N MET A 194 9.78 2.52 -15.52
CA MET A 194 9.14 1.56 -16.42
C MET A 194 9.45 1.85 -17.90
N GLU A 195 9.61 3.12 -18.29
CA GLU A 195 9.96 3.52 -19.66
C GLU A 195 11.45 3.27 -19.98
N GLU A 196 12.33 3.43 -19.01
CA GLU A 196 13.80 3.33 -19.16
C GLU A 196 14.37 1.93 -18.91
N ARG A 197 13.59 1.00 -18.32
CA ARG A 197 14.05 -0.34 -17.96
C ARG A 197 14.51 -1.17 -19.16
N ASN A 198 15.29 -2.22 -18.92
CA ASN A 198 15.56 -3.25 -19.94
C ASN A 198 14.27 -4.05 -20.22
N THR A 199 13.77 -4.01 -21.44
CA THR A 199 12.52 -4.68 -21.86
C THR A 199 12.67 -6.18 -22.02
N ASP A 200 13.90 -6.72 -22.08
CA ASP A 200 14.18 -8.16 -22.27
C ASP A 200 14.08 -8.95 -20.95
N LYS A 201 13.89 -8.24 -19.83
CA LYS A 201 13.76 -8.87 -18.51
C LYS A 201 12.42 -8.53 -17.87
N PRO A 202 11.81 -9.49 -17.15
CA PRO A 202 10.67 -9.18 -16.30
C PRO A 202 11.06 -8.27 -15.16
N PHE A 203 10.09 -7.61 -14.55
CA PHE A 203 10.36 -6.71 -13.44
C PHE A 203 9.41 -6.90 -12.24
N MET A 204 9.90 -6.51 -11.07
CA MET A 204 9.13 -6.22 -9.87
C MET A 204 9.33 -4.76 -9.47
N LEU A 205 8.28 -3.97 -9.56
CA LEU A 205 8.27 -2.55 -9.19
C LEU A 205 7.38 -2.34 -7.98
N CYS A 206 7.96 -1.79 -6.90
CA CYS A 206 7.25 -1.39 -5.69
C CYS A 206 6.99 0.12 -5.71
N CYS A 207 5.71 0.50 -5.72
CA CYS A 207 5.22 1.88 -5.65
C CYS A 207 4.57 2.10 -4.29
N HIS A 208 5.27 2.73 -3.36
CA HIS A 208 4.86 2.87 -1.96
C HIS A 208 4.50 4.31 -1.64
N PHE A 209 3.20 4.61 -1.54
CA PHE A 209 2.72 5.92 -1.18
C PHE A 209 2.80 6.20 0.32
N LYS A 210 3.01 7.48 0.70
CA LYS A 210 2.77 7.99 2.04
C LYS A 210 1.27 8.14 2.33
N ALA A 211 0.48 8.49 1.34
CA ALA A 211 -0.98 8.64 1.45
C ALA A 211 -1.61 7.29 1.87
N THR A 212 -2.52 7.26 2.81
CA THR A 212 -3.25 8.33 3.48
C THR A 212 -2.80 8.59 4.93
N HIS A 213 -1.53 8.42 5.25
CA HIS A 213 -1.01 8.68 6.61
C HIS A 213 -1.25 10.15 7.03
N GLU A 214 -1.49 10.41 8.32
CA GLU A 214 -1.55 11.78 8.86
C GLU A 214 -0.30 12.59 8.41
N PRO A 215 -0.42 13.86 8.03
CA PRO A 215 -1.53 14.81 8.27
C PRO A 215 -2.62 14.87 7.20
N TRP A 216 -2.74 13.91 6.30
CA TRP A 216 -3.75 13.83 5.23
C TRP A 216 -3.72 15.01 4.26
N ASP A 217 -2.54 15.49 3.95
CA ASP A 217 -2.36 16.60 3.03
C ASP A 217 -2.69 16.19 1.59
N PHE A 218 -3.05 17.16 0.78
CA PHE A 218 -3.51 16.95 -0.60
C PHE A 218 -3.08 18.12 -1.50
N PRO A 219 -2.90 17.88 -2.81
CA PRO A 219 -2.55 18.95 -3.75
C PRO A 219 -3.75 19.85 -4.05
N GLU A 220 -3.49 21.08 -4.51
CA GLU A 220 -4.51 22.11 -4.78
C GLU A 220 -5.67 21.60 -5.66
N ARG A 221 -5.40 20.69 -6.60
CA ARG A 221 -6.44 20.09 -7.45
C ARG A 221 -7.50 19.28 -6.69
N MET A 222 -7.22 18.88 -5.44
CA MET A 222 -8.15 18.13 -4.58
C MET A 222 -8.88 19.01 -3.58
N LYS A 223 -8.51 20.28 -3.45
CA LYS A 223 -8.96 21.18 -2.40
C LYS A 223 -10.48 21.29 -2.31
N HIS A 224 -11.15 21.41 -3.44
CA HIS A 224 -12.60 21.57 -3.51
C HIS A 224 -13.38 20.27 -3.63
N LEU A 225 -12.67 19.14 -3.65
CA LEU A 225 -13.34 17.84 -3.63
C LEU A 225 -14.04 17.67 -2.28
N TYR A 226 -15.34 17.42 -2.30
CA TYR A 226 -16.21 17.25 -1.13
C TYR A 226 -16.60 18.54 -0.37
N ASP A 227 -16.42 19.76 -0.92
CA ASP A 227 -16.87 20.99 -0.25
C ASP A 227 -18.38 20.95 0.05
N ASP A 228 -19.18 20.51 -0.92
CA ASP A 228 -20.63 20.43 -0.83
C ASP A 228 -21.15 19.12 -0.21
N VAL A 229 -20.25 18.26 0.30
CA VAL A 229 -20.62 16.97 0.88
C VAL A 229 -20.63 17.05 2.40
N THR A 230 -21.73 16.61 3.01
CA THR A 230 -21.78 16.24 4.42
C THR A 230 -21.74 14.73 4.52
N PHE A 231 -20.66 14.19 5.07
CA PHE A 231 -20.48 12.75 5.21
C PHE A 231 -21.38 12.18 6.31
N PRO A 232 -21.94 10.98 6.12
CA PRO A 232 -22.72 10.31 7.15
C PRO A 232 -21.83 10.01 8.37
N GLU A 233 -22.42 10.15 9.54
CA GLU A 233 -21.77 9.87 10.81
C GLU A 233 -21.84 8.36 11.10
N PRO A 234 -20.75 7.71 11.53
CA PRO A 234 -20.82 6.32 11.95
C PRO A 234 -21.63 6.17 13.24
N ASP A 235 -22.35 5.05 13.40
CA ASP A 235 -23.22 4.79 14.56
C ASP A 235 -22.49 4.96 15.90
N THR A 236 -21.21 4.65 15.93
CA THR A 236 -20.34 4.75 17.11
C THR A 236 -19.77 6.15 17.36
N MET A 237 -20.10 7.13 16.53
CA MET A 237 -19.51 8.46 16.63
C MET A 237 -19.75 9.16 17.96
N MET A 238 -20.89 8.88 18.61
CA MET A 238 -21.27 9.47 19.90
C MET A 238 -20.94 8.56 21.09
N GLU A 239 -20.16 7.50 20.89
CA GLU A 239 -19.60 6.74 22.01
C GLU A 239 -18.48 7.56 22.66
N PHE A 240 -18.69 7.90 23.93
CA PHE A 240 -17.72 8.58 24.78
C PHE A 240 -16.96 7.56 25.64
N ASP A 241 -15.89 7.97 26.27
CA ASP A 241 -14.94 7.14 27.03
C ASP A 241 -15.51 6.06 27.93
N THR A 242 -16.71 6.25 28.44
CA THR A 242 -17.38 5.31 29.35
C THR A 242 -17.81 3.98 28.70
N ILE A 243 -17.81 3.92 27.36
CA ILE A 243 -18.27 2.76 26.58
C ILE A 243 -17.09 2.09 25.85
N ALA A 244 -15.89 2.61 26.04
CA ALA A 244 -14.71 2.16 25.32
C ALA A 244 -14.44 0.66 25.51
N SER A 245 -14.46 -0.07 24.42
CA SER A 245 -14.17 -1.52 24.32
C SER A 245 -12.68 -1.82 24.48
N GLY A 246 -11.92 -1.22 25.39
CA GLY A 246 -10.49 -1.45 25.55
C GLY A 246 -9.60 -1.14 24.34
N ARG A 247 -10.20 -0.76 23.20
CA ARG A 247 -9.50 -0.37 21.96
C ARG A 247 -9.28 1.13 21.88
N THR A 248 -10.05 1.91 22.61
CA THR A 248 -9.94 3.36 22.70
C THR A 248 -9.16 3.73 23.96
N PHE A 249 -7.95 4.24 23.80
CA PHE A 249 -7.17 4.78 24.90
C PHE A 249 -7.53 6.24 25.10
N THR A 250 -7.61 6.66 26.36
CA THR A 250 -7.71 8.08 26.75
C THR A 250 -6.70 8.92 25.97
N GLY A 251 -7.16 10.04 25.41
CA GLY A 251 -6.32 10.95 24.61
C GLY A 251 -6.17 10.58 23.14
N ARG A 252 -6.87 9.54 22.66
CA ARG A 252 -6.89 9.15 21.24
C ARG A 252 -8.27 9.28 20.60
N GLN A 253 -9.16 10.03 21.23
CA GLN A 253 -10.45 10.36 20.66
C GLN A 253 -10.31 11.38 19.52
N ILE A 254 -11.39 11.53 18.78
CA ILE A 254 -11.48 12.48 17.66
C ILE A 254 -11.19 13.92 18.10
N GLU A 255 -11.51 14.28 19.34
CA GLU A 255 -11.23 15.58 19.97
C GLU A 255 -9.74 15.90 20.02
N ASN A 256 -8.89 14.88 20.14
CA ASN A 256 -7.44 15.07 20.10
C ASN A 256 -6.98 15.64 18.74
N MET A 257 -7.64 15.26 17.65
CA MET A 257 -7.36 15.85 16.34
C MET A 257 -7.80 17.31 16.28
N GLY A 258 -8.98 17.65 16.81
CA GLY A 258 -9.43 19.03 16.94
C GLY A 258 -8.43 19.89 17.70
N TRP A 259 -7.98 19.40 18.85
CA TRP A 259 -6.94 20.06 19.64
C TRP A 259 -5.64 20.27 18.86
N ARG A 260 -5.12 19.26 18.14
CA ARG A 260 -3.91 19.38 17.31
C ARG A 260 -4.05 20.45 16.25
N TRP A 261 -5.19 20.50 15.54
CA TRP A 261 -5.44 21.53 14.53
C TRP A 261 -5.56 22.92 15.12
N GLU A 262 -6.17 23.05 16.30
CA GLU A 262 -6.21 24.33 17.03
C GLU A 262 -4.81 24.79 17.46
N GLN A 263 -3.95 23.88 17.92
CA GLN A 263 -2.56 24.24 18.24
C GLN A 263 -1.78 24.62 16.97
N ALA A 264 -1.90 23.83 15.90
CA ALA A 264 -1.27 24.14 14.61
C ALA A 264 -1.78 25.47 14.00
N SER A 265 -3.00 25.86 14.30
CA SER A 265 -3.56 27.16 13.87
C SER A 265 -2.94 28.37 14.60
N LYS A 266 -2.34 28.15 15.77
CA LYS A 266 -1.73 29.21 16.60
C LYS A 266 -0.25 29.46 16.27
N GLY A 267 0.40 28.57 15.53
CA GLY A 267 1.81 28.70 15.19
C GLY A 267 2.46 27.39 14.72
N PRO A 268 3.79 27.36 14.67
CA PRO A 268 4.52 26.17 14.21
C PRO A 268 4.15 24.92 14.98
N TRP A 269 3.92 23.84 14.27
CA TRP A 269 3.58 22.53 14.82
C TRP A 269 4.51 21.48 14.22
N TRP A 270 4.57 20.28 14.79
CA TRP A 270 5.47 19.21 14.33
C TRP A 270 5.16 18.71 12.90
N CYS A 271 3.95 18.95 12.41
CA CYS A 271 3.60 18.73 11.01
C CYS A 271 2.64 19.84 10.51
N GLN A 272 2.58 20.03 9.21
CA GLN A 272 1.65 20.95 8.57
C GLN A 272 0.36 20.20 8.24
N TYR A 273 -0.77 20.73 8.72
CA TYR A 273 -2.09 20.22 8.35
C TYR A 273 -2.71 21.11 7.26
N PRO A 274 -3.48 20.52 6.32
CA PRO A 274 -4.22 21.30 5.35
C PRO A 274 -5.39 22.04 5.98
N GLU A 275 -5.89 23.07 5.28
CA GLU A 275 -7.14 23.79 5.60
C GLU A 275 -7.18 24.34 7.06
N LEU A 276 -6.11 25.01 7.45
CA LEU A 276 -6.07 25.82 8.69
C LEU A 276 -6.37 27.30 8.38
N PRO A 277 -6.89 28.10 9.31
CA PRO A 277 -7.07 27.77 10.75
C PRO A 277 -8.34 26.93 11.02
N PHE A 278 -8.29 26.19 12.13
CA PHE A 278 -9.39 25.40 12.66
C PHE A 278 -9.65 25.75 14.13
N SER A 279 -10.92 25.86 14.53
CA SER A 279 -11.32 26.08 15.92
C SER A 279 -12.67 25.45 16.21
N THR A 280 -12.85 24.97 17.42
CA THR A 280 -14.14 24.52 17.98
C THR A 280 -14.61 25.42 19.12
N GLU A 281 -13.99 26.57 19.29
CA GLU A 281 -14.29 27.53 20.36
C GLU A 281 -15.79 27.92 20.35
N GLY A 282 -16.41 27.91 21.52
CA GLY A 282 -17.82 28.24 21.70
C GLY A 282 -18.81 27.15 21.28
N MET A 283 -18.36 25.98 20.82
CA MET A 283 -19.21 24.86 20.46
C MET A 283 -19.45 23.92 21.66
N ASP A 284 -20.64 23.35 21.71
CA ASP A 284 -20.89 22.19 22.58
C ASP A 284 -20.10 20.96 22.08
N SER A 285 -19.97 19.96 22.95
CA SER A 285 -19.13 18.75 22.65
C SER A 285 -19.63 17.96 21.45
N ILE A 286 -20.93 17.91 21.22
CA ILE A 286 -21.51 17.17 20.08
C ILE A 286 -21.23 17.90 18.77
N SER A 287 -21.46 19.21 18.74
CA SER A 287 -21.21 20.07 17.58
C SER A 287 -19.71 20.10 17.24
N ALA A 288 -18.84 20.19 18.26
CA ALA A 288 -17.40 20.15 18.09
C ALA A 288 -16.95 18.81 17.48
N ARG A 289 -17.44 17.69 18.01
CA ARG A 289 -17.13 16.34 17.50
C ARG A 289 -17.55 16.18 16.03
N LYS A 290 -18.74 16.62 15.67
CA LYS A 290 -19.23 16.59 14.27
C LYS A 290 -18.34 17.43 13.35
N LYS A 291 -17.94 18.63 13.76
CA LYS A 291 -17.07 19.50 12.97
C LYS A 291 -15.69 18.87 12.75
N ILE A 292 -15.09 18.28 13.79
CA ILE A 292 -13.82 17.59 13.72
C ILE A 292 -13.91 16.39 12.74
N TYR A 293 -14.99 15.60 12.86
CA TYR A 293 -15.21 14.45 11.98
C TYR A 293 -15.31 14.88 10.52
N GLN A 294 -16.10 15.89 10.20
CA GLN A 294 -16.28 16.35 8.82
C GLN A 294 -14.94 16.82 8.21
N LYS A 295 -14.14 17.59 8.97
CA LYS A 295 -12.81 17.97 8.51
C LYS A 295 -11.91 16.76 8.30
N MET A 296 -11.83 15.87 9.28
CA MET A 296 -10.97 14.68 9.22
C MET A 296 -11.29 13.82 8.00
N ILE A 297 -12.57 13.51 7.80
CA ILE A 297 -12.96 12.61 6.71
C ILE A 297 -12.78 13.25 5.33
N LYS A 298 -13.02 14.58 5.20
CA LYS A 298 -12.80 15.32 3.96
C LYS A 298 -11.30 15.31 3.60
N ASP A 299 -10.43 15.67 4.53
CA ASP A 299 -8.98 15.72 4.29
C ASP A 299 -8.44 14.32 3.97
N TYR A 300 -8.87 13.31 4.73
CA TYR A 300 -8.50 11.92 4.52
C TYR A 300 -8.91 11.41 3.12
N LEU A 301 -10.13 11.67 2.69
CA LEU A 301 -10.64 11.23 1.39
C LEU A 301 -10.05 12.04 0.22
N ARG A 302 -9.74 13.34 0.42
CA ARG A 302 -8.97 14.14 -0.55
C ARG A 302 -7.58 13.57 -0.76
N CYS A 303 -6.92 13.22 0.34
CA CYS A 303 -5.63 12.53 0.31
C CYS A 303 -5.74 11.18 -0.40
N GLY A 304 -6.76 10.38 -0.08
CA GLY A 304 -7.04 9.09 -0.72
C GLY A 304 -7.31 9.19 -2.23
N ALA A 305 -8.03 10.23 -2.67
CA ALA A 305 -8.30 10.47 -4.08
C ALA A 305 -7.03 10.69 -4.91
N THR A 306 -5.94 11.16 -4.29
CA THR A 306 -4.64 11.27 -4.97
C THR A 306 -4.07 9.90 -5.35
N ILE A 307 -4.32 8.88 -4.54
CA ILE A 307 -3.90 7.50 -4.83
C ILE A 307 -4.64 6.99 -6.07
N ASP A 308 -5.97 7.17 -6.11
CA ASP A 308 -6.77 6.73 -7.24
C ASP A 308 -6.33 7.39 -8.56
N ASP A 309 -6.12 8.72 -8.55
CA ASP A 309 -5.62 9.46 -9.71
C ASP A 309 -4.26 8.89 -10.18
N ASN A 310 -3.36 8.59 -9.26
CA ASN A 310 -2.03 8.10 -9.56
C ASN A 310 -2.02 6.63 -10.00
N ILE A 311 -2.90 5.79 -9.48
CA ILE A 311 -3.17 4.46 -10.03
C ILE A 311 -3.61 4.59 -11.49
N GLY A 312 -4.51 5.54 -11.79
CA GLY A 312 -4.93 5.83 -13.17
C GLY A 312 -3.77 6.22 -14.10
N ARG A 313 -2.79 6.98 -13.59
CA ARG A 313 -1.56 7.34 -14.32
C ARG A 313 -0.68 6.12 -14.59
N LEU A 314 -0.43 5.30 -13.57
CA LEU A 314 0.33 4.05 -13.70
C LEU A 314 -0.32 3.09 -14.70
N LEU A 315 -1.64 2.94 -14.68
CA LEU A 315 -2.38 2.09 -15.61
C LEU A 315 -2.36 2.61 -17.07
N ARG A 316 -2.27 3.95 -17.27
CA ARG A 316 -2.10 4.54 -18.62
C ARG A 316 -0.67 4.38 -19.13
N GLY A 317 0.32 4.57 -18.30
CA GLY A 317 1.73 4.30 -18.62
C GLY A 317 1.92 2.87 -19.15
N ARG A 318 1.22 1.90 -18.57
CA ARG A 318 1.18 0.51 -19.01
C ARG A 318 0.83 0.32 -20.50
N LYS A 319 -0.09 1.10 -21.09
CA LYS A 319 -0.46 0.99 -22.50
C LYS A 319 0.70 1.32 -23.44
N ARG A 320 1.67 2.09 -22.98
CA ARG A 320 2.88 2.44 -23.75
C ARG A 320 3.95 1.34 -23.72
N ILE A 321 3.88 0.46 -22.72
CA ILE A 321 4.95 -0.52 -22.39
C ILE A 321 4.66 -1.94 -22.92
N GLY A 322 3.48 -2.19 -23.55
CA GLY A 322 3.11 -3.49 -24.12
C GLY A 322 1.99 -4.22 -23.36
N LYS A 323 1.42 -5.27 -24.01
CA LYS A 323 0.16 -5.91 -23.57
C LYS A 323 0.30 -6.89 -22.38
N GLU A 324 1.49 -7.14 -21.86
CA GLU A 324 1.77 -8.30 -21.00
C GLU A 324 2.04 -7.94 -19.55
N TYR A 325 0.96 -7.71 -18.79
CA TYR A 325 1.02 -7.64 -17.34
C TYR A 325 0.03 -8.61 -16.72
N HIS A 326 0.52 -9.58 -15.96
CA HIS A 326 -0.29 -10.19 -14.93
C HIS A 326 -0.38 -9.22 -13.75
N ARG A 327 -1.61 -8.96 -13.31
CA ARG A 327 -1.90 -7.94 -12.32
C ARG A 327 -1.91 -8.58 -10.95
N HIS A 328 -0.96 -8.23 -10.13
CA HIS A 328 -1.10 -8.40 -8.68
C HIS A 328 -1.03 -7.02 -8.03
N LEU A 329 -2.19 -6.38 -7.91
CA LEU A 329 -2.35 -5.24 -7.02
C LEU A 329 -2.55 -5.81 -5.63
N CYS A 330 -1.55 -5.72 -4.76
CA CYS A 330 -1.75 -5.92 -3.35
C CYS A 330 -2.08 -4.57 -2.73
N ILE A 331 -3.37 -4.27 -2.60
CA ILE A 331 -3.84 -3.17 -1.81
C ILE A 331 -4.09 -3.73 -0.42
N ARG A 332 -3.37 -3.23 0.56
CA ARG A 332 -3.54 -3.64 1.93
C ARG A 332 -4.47 -2.69 2.65
N PRO A 333 -5.66 -3.12 3.06
CA PRO A 333 -6.41 -2.39 4.06
C PRO A 333 -5.64 -2.49 5.37
N ARG A 334 -5.25 -1.35 5.92
CA ARG A 334 -4.67 -1.28 7.25
C ARG A 334 -5.77 -0.91 8.23
N ILE A 335 -6.08 -1.82 9.15
CA ILE A 335 -6.79 -1.46 10.38
C ILE A 335 -5.75 -0.75 11.24
N LEU A 336 -5.97 0.52 11.54
CA LEU A 336 -5.11 1.29 12.43
C LEU A 336 -5.17 0.70 13.84
N PRO A 337 -4.11 0.10 14.39
CA PRO A 337 -4.10 -0.29 15.78
C PRO A 337 -3.87 0.93 16.64
N GLY A 338 -4.67 1.05 17.66
CA GLY A 338 -4.54 2.08 18.68
C GLY A 338 -4.99 3.47 18.26
N ARG A 339 -5.44 3.66 17.02
CA ARG A 339 -6.27 4.76 16.58
C ARG A 339 -7.54 4.18 16.02
N THR A 340 -8.40 3.71 16.89
CA THR A 340 -9.75 3.34 16.53
C THR A 340 -10.52 4.63 16.28
N TRP A 341 -10.23 5.24 15.15
CA TRP A 341 -11.22 6.03 14.49
C TRP A 341 -12.15 4.97 13.92
N ILE A 342 -13.25 4.75 14.58
CA ILE A 342 -14.32 3.91 14.09
C ILE A 342 -14.93 4.69 12.92
N LEU A 343 -14.44 4.42 11.72
CA LEU A 343 -15.11 4.71 10.48
C LEU A 343 -15.83 3.48 10.02
#